data_b2d96eb7980ce67a04a0520fa647e3e6
#
_entry.id   b2d96eb7980ce67a04a0520fa647e3e6
#
_cell.length_a   1.000
_cell.length_b   1.000
_cell.length_c   1.000
_cell.angle_alpha   90.00
_cell.angle_beta   90.00
_cell.angle_gamma   90.00
#
_symmetry.space_group_name_H-M   'P 1'
#
loop_
_entity.id
_entity.type
_entity.pdbx_description
1 polymer ?
#
loop_
_entity_poly.entity_id
_entity_poly.type
_entity_poly.pdbx_seq_one_letter_code
_entity_poly.pdbx_strand_id
1 'polypeptide(L)'
;MMSLINTIFAIVAVFYLVLVVKRDLQMLQQNSYRNERYKKWLKQNSEYTSMSRVVCMIMGLLLVSTFAPYKWFLVMKITFIVALISMSMNLLKAKYKHSLVFTKRVWRLFSAELVLMAIVALIYSRFEMRAIAFAAIAFSAFSYAITMFTNWMLKPVEEAINKSFINDAKRILSQMPDMKIVGITGSYGKTSTKHYLERILSEHYSVLMTPGSYNTPMGVTRTVREMLKPYNEVFIVEMGAKNVGDIKEICDLVNPQM
;
A
#
# COMPACT_ATOMS: atom_id res chain seq x y z
N MET A 1 25.92 24.36 20.63
CA MET A 1 24.84 24.97 19.83
C MET A 1 24.71 24.33 18.46
N MET A 2 25.76 24.24 17.63
CA MET A 2 25.69 23.63 16.30
C MET A 2 25.30 22.12 16.28
N SER A 3 25.81 21.34 17.21
CA SER A 3 25.46 19.92 17.35
C SER A 3 23.96 19.77 17.62
N LEU A 4 23.39 20.57 18.49
CA LEU A 4 21.95 20.55 18.81
C LEU A 4 21.08 20.88 17.59
N ILE A 5 21.45 21.90 16.79
CA ILE A 5 20.73 22.28 15.59
C ILE A 5 20.80 21.17 14.53
N ASN A 6 21.96 20.51 14.37
CA ASN A 6 22.09 19.38 13.45
C ASN A 6 21.20 18.21 13.88
N THR A 7 21.13 17.93 15.19
CA THR A 7 20.27 16.87 15.73
C THR A 7 18.79 17.18 15.50
N ILE A 8 18.35 18.42 15.80
CA ILE A 8 16.97 18.86 15.56
C ILE A 8 16.63 18.75 14.07
N PHE A 9 17.53 19.20 13.19
CA PHE A 9 17.34 19.12 11.75
C PHE A 9 17.18 17.68 11.28
N ALA A 10 18.03 16.76 11.72
CA ALA A 10 17.93 15.34 11.39
C ALA A 10 16.61 14.72 11.88
N ILE A 11 16.20 15.01 13.13
CA ILE A 11 14.93 14.51 13.69
C ILE A 11 13.74 15.00 12.85
N VAL A 12 13.69 16.29 12.52
CA VAL A 12 12.59 16.87 11.74
C VAL A 12 12.57 16.31 10.31
N ALA A 13 13.74 16.13 9.69
CA ALA A 13 13.84 15.54 8.35
C ALA A 13 13.37 14.09 8.32
N VAL A 14 13.76 13.27 9.32
CA VAL A 14 13.30 11.88 9.42
C VAL A 14 11.79 11.82 9.71
N PHE A 15 11.28 12.70 10.59
CA PHE A 15 9.84 12.77 10.85
C PHE A 15 9.04 13.08 9.59
N TYR A 16 9.47 14.08 8.83
CA TYR A 16 8.85 14.42 7.54
C TYR A 16 8.89 13.25 6.57
N LEU A 17 10.04 12.56 6.44
CA LEU A 17 10.18 11.39 5.60
C LEU A 17 9.19 10.29 5.96
N VAL A 18 9.01 9.97 7.24
CA VAL A 18 8.04 8.97 7.71
C VAL A 18 6.62 9.33 7.28
N LEU A 19 6.25 10.62 7.35
CA LEU A 19 4.93 11.06 6.90
C LEU A 19 4.75 10.92 5.38
N VAL A 20 5.78 11.24 4.60
CA VAL A 20 5.76 11.09 3.13
C VAL A 20 5.66 9.62 2.74
N VAL A 21 6.46 8.74 3.35
CA VAL A 21 6.41 7.29 3.14
C VAL A 21 5.02 6.74 3.49
N LYS A 22 4.48 7.13 4.66
CA LYS A 22 3.11 6.75 5.06
C LYS A 22 2.08 7.14 4.00
N ARG A 23 2.17 8.35 3.44
CA ARG A 23 1.28 8.82 2.38
C ARG A 23 1.44 8.01 1.10
N ASP A 24 2.67 7.76 0.68
CA ASP A 24 2.94 7.03 -0.57
C ASP A 24 2.47 5.57 -0.47
N LEU A 25 2.68 4.91 0.68
CA LEU A 25 2.12 3.58 0.98
C LEU A 25 0.59 3.57 1.00
N GLN A 26 -0.04 4.61 1.56
CA GLN A 26 -1.49 4.76 1.56
C GLN A 26 -2.04 4.86 0.13
N MET A 27 -1.41 5.66 -0.72
CA MET A 27 -1.81 5.78 -2.13
C MET A 27 -1.54 4.50 -2.91
N LEU A 28 -0.44 3.81 -2.66
CA LEU A 28 -0.16 2.51 -3.24
C LEU A 28 -1.22 1.47 -2.83
N GLN A 29 -1.62 1.43 -1.56
CA GLN A 29 -2.70 0.56 -1.06
C GLN A 29 -4.04 0.86 -1.75
N GLN A 30 -4.44 2.13 -1.86
CA GLN A 30 -5.65 2.54 -2.57
C GLN A 30 -5.64 2.17 -4.06
N ASN A 31 -4.46 2.12 -4.67
CA ASN A 31 -4.25 1.66 -6.04
C ASN A 31 -4.03 0.13 -6.15
N SER A 32 -4.44 -0.64 -5.12
CA SER A 32 -4.38 -2.11 -5.09
C SER A 32 -2.96 -2.65 -5.27
N TYR A 33 -1.94 -1.94 -4.81
CA TYR A 33 -0.51 -2.27 -4.92
C TYR A 33 -0.02 -2.48 -6.37
N ARG A 34 -0.70 -1.88 -7.36
CA ARG A 34 -0.30 -1.92 -8.76
C ARG A 34 0.48 -0.65 -9.11
N ASN A 35 1.77 -0.81 -9.41
CA ASN A 35 2.66 0.32 -9.74
C ASN A 35 2.14 1.16 -10.91
N GLU A 36 1.51 0.53 -11.92
CA GLU A 36 0.92 1.22 -13.08
C GLU A 36 -0.20 2.17 -12.67
N ARG A 37 -1.10 1.71 -11.78
CA ARG A 37 -2.21 2.53 -11.26
C ARG A 37 -1.69 3.66 -10.38
N TYR A 38 -0.71 3.35 -9.52
CA TYR A 38 -0.07 4.35 -8.67
C TYR A 38 0.65 5.41 -9.50
N LYS A 39 1.39 5.00 -10.55
CA LYS A 39 2.03 5.91 -11.51
C LYS A 39 1.02 6.82 -12.22
N LYS A 40 -0.13 6.27 -12.65
CA LYS A 40 -1.21 7.04 -13.25
C LYS A 40 -1.77 8.07 -12.27
N TRP A 41 -1.99 7.66 -11.01
CA TRP A 41 -2.44 8.55 -9.94
C TRP A 41 -1.44 9.68 -9.68
N LEU A 42 -0.14 9.38 -9.57
CA LEU A 42 0.92 10.38 -9.42
C LEU A 42 0.90 11.42 -10.54
N LYS A 43 0.69 10.98 -11.78
CA LYS A 43 0.62 11.87 -12.95
C LYS A 43 -0.63 12.75 -12.89
N GLN A 44 -1.80 12.17 -12.59
CA GLN A 44 -3.07 12.90 -12.54
C GLN A 44 -3.13 13.96 -11.44
N ASN A 45 -2.42 13.74 -10.33
CA ASN A 45 -2.39 14.67 -9.20
C ASN A 45 -1.12 15.56 -9.19
N SER A 46 -0.36 15.59 -10.29
CA SER A 46 0.89 16.37 -10.42
C SER A 46 1.88 16.12 -9.27
N GLU A 47 1.89 14.90 -8.69
CA GLU A 47 2.69 14.55 -7.52
C GLU A 47 4.19 14.53 -7.81
N TYR A 48 4.60 14.28 -9.04
CA TYR A 48 6.02 14.35 -9.45
C TYR A 48 6.61 15.75 -9.30
N THR A 49 5.78 16.77 -9.52
CA THR A 49 6.15 18.20 -9.50
C THR A 49 5.52 18.92 -8.31
N SER A 50 5.08 18.19 -7.28
CA SER A 50 4.50 18.83 -6.09
C SER A 50 5.52 19.77 -5.44
N MET A 51 5.05 20.93 -4.99
CA MET A 51 5.90 21.96 -4.38
C MET A 51 6.79 21.42 -3.26
N SER A 52 6.25 20.51 -2.43
CA SER A 52 7.02 19.88 -1.35
C SER A 52 8.20 19.04 -1.85
N ARG A 53 8.04 18.31 -2.96
CA ARG A 53 9.14 17.52 -3.57
C ARG A 53 10.19 18.42 -4.20
N VAL A 54 9.74 19.46 -4.93
CA VAL A 54 10.64 20.45 -5.52
C VAL A 54 11.46 21.16 -4.44
N VAL A 55 10.82 21.59 -3.36
CA VAL A 55 11.51 22.18 -2.20
C VAL A 55 12.53 21.20 -1.61
N CYS A 56 12.19 19.92 -1.40
CA CYS A 56 13.14 18.91 -0.92
C CYS A 56 14.33 18.73 -1.88
N MET A 57 14.10 18.71 -3.18
CA MET A 57 15.20 18.63 -4.17
C MET A 57 16.13 19.84 -4.08
N ILE A 58 15.61 21.06 -4.05
CA ILE A 58 16.37 22.28 -3.90
C ILE A 58 17.16 22.28 -2.58
N MET A 59 16.50 21.92 -1.47
CA MET A 59 17.13 21.80 -0.14
C MET A 59 18.28 20.78 -0.17
N GLY A 60 18.08 19.61 -0.81
CA GLY A 60 19.12 18.59 -0.98
C GLY A 60 20.32 19.13 -1.74
N LEU A 61 20.10 19.78 -2.88
CA LEU A 61 21.16 20.38 -3.68
C LEU A 61 21.94 21.47 -2.92
N LEU A 62 21.24 22.33 -2.19
CA LEU A 62 21.89 23.38 -1.38
C LEU A 62 22.69 22.82 -0.22
N LEU A 63 22.29 21.69 0.37
CA LEU A 63 23.05 21.03 1.43
C LEU A 63 24.35 20.40 0.93
N VAL A 64 24.41 19.98 -0.33
CA VAL A 64 25.63 19.44 -0.97
C VAL A 64 26.58 20.56 -1.36
N SER A 65 26.07 21.72 -1.79
CA SER A 65 26.87 22.89 -2.18
C SER A 65 27.47 23.60 -0.96
N THR A 66 28.48 22.99 -0.35
CA THR A 66 29.11 23.41 0.92
C THR A 66 29.98 24.67 0.85
N PHE A 67 29.85 25.47 -0.19
CA PHE A 67 30.68 26.69 -0.39
C PHE A 67 30.17 27.95 0.33
N ALA A 68 29.04 27.86 1.08
CA ALA A 68 28.49 29.02 1.76
C ALA A 68 29.22 29.31 3.09
N PRO A 69 29.48 30.60 3.43
CA PRO A 69 30.03 30.99 4.74
C PRO A 69 29.18 30.47 5.90
N TYR A 70 29.83 30.13 7.02
CA TYR A 70 29.22 29.49 8.18
C TYR A 70 27.90 30.14 8.69
N LYS A 71 27.83 31.47 8.69
CA LYS A 71 26.63 32.22 9.16
C LYS A 71 25.42 31.94 8.24
N TRP A 72 25.60 31.93 6.92
CA TRP A 72 24.54 31.64 5.94
C TRP A 72 24.06 30.19 6.04
N PHE A 73 24.97 29.27 6.36
CA PHE A 73 24.63 27.86 6.56
C PHE A 73 23.71 27.63 7.76
N LEU A 74 23.87 28.41 8.83
CA LEU A 74 22.99 28.37 10.00
C LEU A 74 21.58 28.87 9.68
N VAL A 75 21.48 30.03 9.02
CA VAL A 75 20.19 30.60 8.58
C VAL A 75 19.46 29.64 7.67
N MET A 76 20.16 29.06 6.69
CA MET A 76 19.58 28.08 5.76
C MET A 76 19.03 26.84 6.48
N LYS A 77 19.73 26.29 7.50
CA LYS A 77 19.23 25.15 8.27
C LYS A 77 17.96 25.49 9.05
N ILE A 78 17.91 26.65 9.68
CA ILE A 78 16.72 27.09 10.42
C ILE A 78 15.53 27.23 9.47
N THR A 79 15.74 27.86 8.32
CA THR A 79 14.71 28.00 7.27
C THR A 79 14.20 26.61 6.81
N PHE A 80 15.11 25.65 6.63
CA PHE A 80 14.75 24.28 6.24
C PHE A 80 13.96 23.55 7.33
N ILE A 81 14.33 23.69 8.61
CA ILE A 81 13.55 23.13 9.73
C ILE A 81 12.12 23.66 9.70
N VAL A 82 11.95 24.99 9.54
CA VAL A 82 10.63 25.62 9.49
C VAL A 82 9.83 25.12 8.28
N ALA A 83 10.46 25.01 7.11
CA ALA A 83 9.82 24.49 5.90
C ALA A 83 9.38 23.03 6.08
N LEU A 84 10.23 22.15 6.63
CA LEU A 84 9.88 20.74 6.88
C LEU A 84 8.76 20.58 7.91
N ILE A 85 8.74 21.42 8.98
CA ILE A 85 7.65 21.44 9.94
C ILE A 85 6.33 21.86 9.27
N SER A 86 6.35 22.92 8.47
CA SER A 86 5.18 23.39 7.73
C SER A 86 4.63 22.30 6.77
N MET A 87 5.52 21.66 6.00
CA MET A 87 5.15 20.56 5.11
C MET A 87 4.62 19.34 5.88
N SER A 88 5.19 19.02 7.04
CA SER A 88 4.70 17.96 7.93
C SER A 88 3.27 18.24 8.41
N MET A 89 3.00 19.47 8.83
CA MET A 89 1.67 19.89 9.27
C MET A 89 0.63 19.78 8.13
N ASN A 90 1.00 20.11 6.90
CA ASN A 90 0.13 19.96 5.75
C ASN A 90 -0.20 18.48 5.48
N LEU A 91 0.78 17.58 5.60
CA LEU A 91 0.56 16.13 5.46
C LEU A 91 -0.35 15.57 6.57
N LEU A 92 -0.20 16.04 7.80
CA LEU A 92 -1.06 15.62 8.93
C LEU A 92 -2.50 16.10 8.79
N LYS A 93 -2.71 17.30 8.23
CA LYS A 93 -4.04 17.88 7.98
C LYS A 93 -4.72 17.33 6.73
N ALA A 94 -3.98 16.68 5.83
CA ALA A 94 -4.52 16.16 4.59
C ALA A 94 -5.59 15.09 4.85
N LYS A 95 -6.78 15.30 4.27
CA LYS A 95 -7.89 14.34 4.35
C LYS A 95 -7.85 13.42 3.13
N TYR A 96 -7.81 12.12 3.37
CA TYR A 96 -7.84 11.09 2.34
C TYR A 96 -9.17 10.33 2.39
N LYS A 97 -9.61 9.83 1.24
CA LYS A 97 -10.86 9.06 1.11
C LYS A 97 -10.87 7.82 2.02
N HIS A 98 -9.75 7.16 2.15
CA HIS A 98 -9.56 6.01 3.02
C HIS A 98 -8.25 6.16 3.80
N SER A 99 -8.26 5.85 5.09
CA SER A 99 -7.05 5.82 5.91
C SER A 99 -6.14 4.63 5.54
N LEU A 100 -4.84 4.76 5.80
CA LEU A 100 -3.91 3.63 5.66
C LEU A 100 -4.25 2.55 6.68
N VAL A 101 -4.48 1.33 6.19
CA VAL A 101 -4.65 0.15 7.04
C VAL A 101 -3.32 -0.60 7.08
N PHE A 102 -2.73 -0.75 8.26
CA PHE A 102 -1.48 -1.47 8.45
C PHE A 102 -1.69 -2.98 8.37
N THR A 103 -1.79 -3.49 7.14
CA THR A 103 -1.80 -4.93 6.86
C THR A 103 -0.38 -5.51 6.94
N LYS A 104 -0.26 -6.86 7.00
CA LYS A 104 1.05 -7.54 6.94
C LYS A 104 1.87 -7.13 5.70
N ARG A 105 1.21 -6.85 4.57
CA ARG A 105 1.85 -6.36 3.35
C ARG A 105 2.41 -4.94 3.52
N VAL A 106 1.62 -4.04 4.10
CA VAL A 106 2.10 -2.66 4.39
C VAL A 106 3.28 -2.68 5.33
N TRP A 107 3.26 -3.54 6.37
CA TRP A 107 4.40 -3.68 7.27
C TRP A 107 5.67 -4.17 6.55
N ARG A 108 5.55 -5.15 5.64
CA ARG A 108 6.70 -5.60 4.84
C ARG A 108 7.27 -4.50 3.94
N LEU A 109 6.40 -3.73 3.27
CA LEU A 109 6.83 -2.59 2.45
C LEU A 109 7.49 -1.51 3.30
N PHE A 110 6.85 -1.11 4.38
CA PHE A 110 7.37 -0.09 5.30
C PHE A 110 8.72 -0.49 5.90
N SER A 111 8.86 -1.74 6.36
CA SER A 111 10.14 -2.23 6.90
C SER A 111 11.23 -2.30 5.81
N ALA A 112 10.91 -2.71 4.58
CA ALA A 112 11.86 -2.70 3.48
C ALA A 112 12.35 -1.28 3.13
N GLU A 113 11.46 -0.29 3.12
CA GLU A 113 11.83 1.12 2.92
C GLU A 113 12.69 1.65 4.06
N LEU A 114 12.38 1.30 5.32
CA LEU A 114 13.21 1.66 6.48
C LEU A 114 14.61 1.03 6.41
N VAL A 115 14.71 -0.24 6.00
CA VAL A 115 16.00 -0.92 5.81
C VAL A 115 16.82 -0.23 4.72
N LEU A 116 16.22 0.10 3.57
CA LEU A 116 16.90 0.86 2.52
C LEU A 116 17.40 2.21 3.04
N MET A 117 16.58 2.93 3.79
CA MET A 117 16.96 4.18 4.41
C MET A 117 18.10 4.01 5.41
N ALA A 118 18.06 2.95 6.24
CA ALA A 118 19.11 2.65 7.20
C ALA A 118 20.44 2.30 6.50
N ILE A 119 20.41 1.54 5.39
CA ILE A 119 21.60 1.23 4.60
C ILE A 119 22.22 2.51 4.04
N VAL A 120 21.42 3.39 3.44
CA VAL A 120 21.91 4.67 2.93
C VAL A 120 22.46 5.53 4.06
N ALA A 121 21.76 5.62 5.21
CA ALA A 121 22.23 6.37 6.37
C ALA A 121 23.56 5.81 6.90
N LEU A 122 23.75 4.48 6.94
CA LEU A 122 24.99 3.84 7.37
C LEU A 122 26.16 4.13 6.40
N ILE A 123 25.92 4.06 5.10
CA ILE A 123 26.92 4.41 4.10
C ILE A 123 27.36 5.87 4.27
N TYR A 124 26.40 6.75 4.50
CA TYR A 124 26.67 8.18 4.69
C TYR A 124 27.13 8.55 6.12
N SER A 125 26.89 7.71 7.13
CA SER A 125 27.25 8.01 8.54
C SER A 125 28.76 8.15 8.75
N ARG A 126 29.57 7.60 7.83
CA ARG A 126 31.02 7.86 7.79
C ARG A 126 31.37 9.30 7.43
N PHE A 127 30.38 10.09 6.98
CA PHE A 127 30.60 11.43 6.41
C PHE A 127 30.06 12.59 7.24
N GLU A 128 29.47 12.42 8.42
CA GLU A 128 28.88 13.39 9.35
C GLU A 128 27.34 13.34 9.45
N MET A 129 26.80 13.88 10.58
CA MET A 129 25.36 14.03 10.85
C MET A 129 24.57 14.79 9.75
N ARG A 130 25.26 15.61 8.95
CA ARG A 130 24.68 16.30 7.77
C ARG A 130 24.20 15.32 6.72
N ALA A 131 24.88 14.19 6.59
CA ALA A 131 24.55 13.17 5.61
C ALA A 131 23.22 12.47 5.90
N ILE A 132 22.84 12.29 7.17
CA ILE A 132 21.55 11.70 7.55
C ILE A 132 20.41 12.62 7.12
N ALA A 133 20.52 13.92 7.39
CA ALA A 133 19.50 14.89 6.97
C ALA A 133 19.40 14.98 5.43
N PHE A 134 20.53 14.97 4.74
CA PHE A 134 20.57 14.94 3.27
C PHE A 134 19.88 13.68 2.73
N ALA A 135 20.23 12.51 3.25
CA ALA A 135 19.60 11.25 2.87
C ALA A 135 18.08 11.28 3.09
N ALA A 136 17.62 11.74 4.26
CA ALA A 136 16.19 11.84 4.57
C ALA A 136 15.46 12.80 3.60
N ILE A 137 16.06 13.92 3.25
CA ILE A 137 15.50 14.88 2.29
C ILE A 137 15.47 14.31 0.88
N ALA A 138 16.55 13.67 0.43
CA ALA A 138 16.62 13.03 -0.87
C ALA A 138 15.60 11.88 -0.99
N PHE A 139 15.48 11.04 0.05
CA PHE A 139 14.44 10.02 0.11
C PHE A 139 13.03 10.62 0.07
N SER A 140 12.79 11.74 0.76
CA SER A 140 11.50 12.42 0.72
C SER A 140 11.14 12.94 -0.67
N ALA A 141 12.12 13.46 -1.42
CA ALA A 141 11.91 13.93 -2.78
C ALA A 141 11.54 12.80 -3.75
N PHE A 142 12.17 11.63 -3.59
CA PHE A 142 12.00 10.47 -4.47
C PHE A 142 11.22 9.31 -3.83
N SER A 143 10.51 9.53 -2.73
CA SER A 143 9.80 8.50 -1.97
C SER A 143 8.86 7.65 -2.84
N TYR A 144 8.14 8.26 -3.78
CA TYR A 144 7.27 7.54 -4.73
C TYR A 144 8.03 6.50 -5.56
N ALA A 145 9.25 6.82 -5.99
CA ALA A 145 10.08 5.91 -6.78
C ALA A 145 10.59 4.76 -5.90
N ILE A 146 10.96 5.06 -4.67
CA ILE A 146 11.39 4.07 -3.68
C ILE A 146 10.22 3.14 -3.35
N THR A 147 9.03 3.67 -3.09
CA THR A 147 7.81 2.88 -2.85
C THR A 147 7.47 1.98 -4.05
N MET A 148 7.59 2.47 -5.28
CA MET A 148 7.40 1.62 -6.47
C MET A 148 8.47 0.55 -6.60
N PHE A 149 9.71 0.87 -6.31
CA PHE A 149 10.83 -0.07 -6.37
C PHE A 149 10.69 -1.17 -5.31
N THR A 150 10.40 -0.82 -4.05
CA THR A 150 10.18 -1.80 -2.98
C THR A 150 8.98 -2.69 -3.26
N ASN A 151 7.89 -2.13 -3.78
CA ASN A 151 6.72 -2.93 -4.17
C ASN A 151 7.04 -3.88 -5.34
N TRP A 152 7.86 -3.47 -6.30
CA TRP A 152 8.34 -4.34 -7.38
C TRP A 152 9.28 -5.43 -6.84
N MET A 153 10.22 -5.07 -5.99
CA MET A 153 11.17 -6.01 -5.38
C MET A 153 10.47 -7.08 -4.53
N LEU A 154 9.43 -6.70 -3.78
CA LEU A 154 8.66 -7.63 -2.94
C LEU A 154 7.56 -8.38 -3.72
N LYS A 155 7.32 -8.06 -5.00
CA LYS A 155 6.29 -8.69 -5.81
C LYS A 155 6.36 -10.23 -5.80
N PRO A 156 7.52 -10.88 -6.03
CA PRO A 156 7.59 -12.35 -6.02
C PRO A 156 7.22 -12.95 -4.66
N VAL A 157 7.59 -12.28 -3.56
CA VAL A 157 7.23 -12.72 -2.20
C VAL A 157 5.72 -12.63 -1.98
N GLU A 158 5.10 -11.52 -2.40
CA GLU A 158 3.65 -11.32 -2.28
C GLU A 158 2.86 -12.31 -3.16
N GLU A 159 3.35 -12.60 -4.36
CA GLU A 159 2.76 -13.61 -5.25
C GLU A 159 2.83 -15.02 -4.66
N ALA A 160 3.97 -15.38 -4.06
CA ALA A 160 4.13 -16.66 -3.37
C ALA A 160 3.17 -16.79 -2.16
N ILE A 161 3.03 -15.73 -1.37
CA ILE A 161 2.08 -15.67 -0.24
C ILE A 161 0.62 -15.79 -0.74
N ASN A 162 0.25 -15.04 -1.79
CA ASN A 162 -1.09 -15.10 -2.35
C ASN A 162 -1.39 -16.49 -2.92
N LYS A 163 -0.43 -17.09 -3.63
CA LYS A 163 -0.54 -18.47 -4.15
C LYS A 163 -0.73 -19.50 -3.04
N SER A 164 0.00 -19.35 -1.93
CA SER A 164 -0.18 -20.20 -0.76
C SER A 164 -1.61 -20.11 -0.20
N PHE A 165 -2.18 -18.90 -0.09
CA PHE A 165 -3.54 -18.71 0.38
C PHE A 165 -4.59 -19.28 -0.60
N ILE A 166 -4.39 -19.10 -1.90
CA ILE A 166 -5.25 -19.68 -2.94
C ILE A 166 -5.21 -21.21 -2.87
N ASN A 167 -4.02 -21.80 -2.75
CA ASN A 167 -3.87 -23.26 -2.64
C ASN A 167 -4.54 -23.82 -1.38
N ASP A 168 -4.43 -23.11 -0.27
CA ASP A 168 -5.11 -23.48 0.98
C ASP A 168 -6.64 -23.42 0.83
N ALA A 169 -7.19 -22.37 0.19
CA ALA A 169 -8.61 -22.29 -0.11
C ALA A 169 -9.07 -23.42 -1.04
N LYS A 170 -8.30 -23.73 -2.10
CA LYS A 170 -8.60 -24.88 -2.97
C LYS A 170 -8.60 -26.21 -2.20
N ARG A 171 -7.69 -26.40 -1.27
CA ARG A 171 -7.63 -27.58 -0.40
C ARG A 171 -8.88 -27.68 0.49
N ILE A 172 -9.33 -26.56 1.07
CA ILE A 172 -10.58 -26.55 1.88
C ILE A 172 -11.77 -26.93 1.00
N LEU A 173 -11.90 -26.33 -0.19
CA LEU A 173 -13.00 -26.64 -1.12
C LEU A 173 -12.98 -28.10 -1.58
N SER A 174 -11.80 -28.68 -1.83
CA SER A 174 -11.68 -30.09 -2.25
C SER A 174 -12.11 -31.10 -1.16
N GLN A 175 -12.18 -30.67 0.10
CA GLN A 175 -12.71 -31.49 1.22
C GLN A 175 -14.25 -31.46 1.30
N MET A 176 -14.92 -30.69 0.45
CA MET A 176 -16.37 -30.50 0.42
C MET A 176 -16.94 -30.78 -0.98
N PRO A 177 -16.82 -32.01 -1.49
CA PRO A 177 -17.18 -32.36 -2.89
C PRO A 177 -18.67 -32.20 -3.19
N ASP A 178 -19.52 -32.36 -2.17
CA ASP A 178 -20.99 -32.28 -2.32
C ASP A 178 -21.53 -30.85 -2.27
N MET A 179 -20.70 -29.88 -1.86
CA MET A 179 -21.09 -28.49 -1.77
C MET A 179 -21.35 -27.90 -3.18
N LYS A 180 -22.52 -27.27 -3.34
CA LYS A 180 -22.87 -26.58 -4.60
C LYS A 180 -22.32 -25.17 -4.59
N ILE A 181 -21.57 -24.81 -5.62
CA ILE A 181 -20.98 -23.47 -5.77
C ILE A 181 -21.66 -22.72 -6.90
N VAL A 182 -22.27 -21.58 -6.55
CA VAL A 182 -22.99 -20.72 -7.51
C VAL A 182 -22.20 -19.44 -7.72
N GLY A 183 -21.78 -19.19 -8.96
CA GLY A 183 -21.06 -17.98 -9.36
C GLY A 183 -22.01 -16.92 -9.89
N ILE A 184 -21.96 -15.71 -9.34
CA ILE A 184 -22.78 -14.57 -9.79
C ILE A 184 -21.88 -13.52 -10.41
N THR A 185 -22.04 -13.26 -11.71
CA THR A 185 -21.35 -12.19 -12.44
C THR A 185 -22.34 -11.27 -13.15
N GLY A 186 -21.88 -10.10 -13.59
CA GLY A 186 -22.70 -9.11 -14.29
C GLY A 186 -22.21 -7.69 -14.06
N SER A 187 -22.67 -6.73 -14.87
CA SER A 187 -22.33 -5.31 -14.70
C SER A 187 -23.08 -4.68 -13.53
N TYR A 188 -24.35 -5.02 -13.36
CA TYR A 188 -25.24 -4.49 -12.31
C TYR A 188 -25.97 -5.65 -11.60
N GLY A 189 -26.50 -5.38 -10.43
CA GLY A 189 -27.39 -6.30 -9.70
C GLY A 189 -26.72 -7.48 -9.00
N LYS A 190 -25.43 -7.75 -9.20
CA LYS A 190 -24.71 -8.89 -8.59
C LYS A 190 -24.98 -9.06 -7.10
N THR A 191 -24.75 -7.98 -6.33
CA THR A 191 -24.91 -8.01 -4.87
C THR A 191 -26.38 -8.22 -4.46
N SER A 192 -27.34 -7.58 -5.16
CA SER A 192 -28.76 -7.79 -4.89
C SER A 192 -29.17 -9.22 -5.21
N THR A 193 -28.79 -9.77 -6.38
CA THR A 193 -29.05 -11.16 -6.75
C THR A 193 -28.46 -12.14 -5.74
N LYS A 194 -27.24 -11.88 -5.27
CA LYS A 194 -26.59 -12.68 -4.23
C LYS A 194 -27.44 -12.76 -2.95
N HIS A 195 -27.93 -11.62 -2.47
CA HIS A 195 -28.77 -11.58 -1.27
C HIS A 195 -30.13 -12.24 -1.46
N TYR A 196 -30.76 -12.05 -2.63
CA TYR A 196 -32.04 -12.74 -2.91
C TYR A 196 -31.85 -14.26 -3.00
N LEU A 197 -30.80 -14.71 -3.67
CA LEU A 197 -30.53 -16.13 -3.80
C LEU A 197 -30.18 -16.77 -2.45
N GLU A 198 -29.38 -16.09 -1.64
CA GLU A 198 -29.05 -16.54 -0.29
C GLU A 198 -30.32 -16.67 0.54
N ARG A 199 -31.22 -15.67 0.52
CA ARG A 199 -32.47 -15.69 1.28
C ARG A 199 -33.36 -16.83 0.86
N ILE A 200 -33.50 -17.09 -0.43
CA ILE A 200 -34.34 -18.18 -0.97
C ILE A 200 -33.78 -19.56 -0.57
N LEU A 201 -32.47 -19.76 -0.78
CA LEU A 201 -31.83 -21.05 -0.54
C LEU A 201 -31.68 -21.36 0.94
N SER A 202 -31.55 -20.35 1.79
CA SER A 202 -31.41 -20.54 3.25
C SER A 202 -32.68 -21.14 3.95
N GLU A 203 -33.80 -21.22 3.24
CA GLU A 203 -34.99 -21.91 3.77
C GLU A 203 -34.79 -23.46 3.85
N HIS A 204 -33.87 -23.99 3.02
CA HIS A 204 -33.66 -25.44 2.89
C HIS A 204 -32.21 -25.89 3.03
N TYR A 205 -31.26 -24.99 2.84
CA TYR A 205 -29.81 -25.30 2.79
C TYR A 205 -29.04 -24.43 3.77
N SER A 206 -27.90 -24.94 4.23
CA SER A 206 -26.91 -24.12 4.92
C SER A 206 -26.08 -23.35 3.89
N VAL A 207 -26.41 -22.06 3.71
CA VAL A 207 -25.82 -21.20 2.67
C VAL A 207 -24.73 -20.31 3.23
N LEU A 208 -23.58 -20.26 2.56
CA LEU A 208 -22.58 -19.21 2.73
C LEU A 208 -22.56 -18.34 1.47
N MET A 209 -22.49 -17.04 1.62
CA MET A 209 -22.21 -16.11 0.49
C MET A 209 -20.97 -15.26 0.75
N THR A 210 -20.31 -14.78 -0.30
CA THR A 210 -19.22 -13.81 -0.16
C THR A 210 -19.73 -12.53 0.50
N PRO A 211 -19.12 -12.06 1.62
CA PRO A 211 -19.62 -10.92 2.37
C PRO A 211 -19.36 -9.59 1.61
N GLY A 212 -20.29 -8.66 1.72
CA GLY A 212 -20.17 -7.33 1.11
C GLY A 212 -19.81 -7.39 -0.38
N SER A 213 -18.74 -6.73 -0.76
CA SER A 213 -18.19 -6.71 -2.14
C SER A 213 -16.89 -7.54 -2.28
N TYR A 214 -16.78 -8.67 -1.58
CA TYR A 214 -15.65 -9.62 -1.70
C TYR A 214 -15.75 -10.41 -3.01
N ASN A 215 -15.58 -9.70 -4.12
CA ASN A 215 -15.76 -10.20 -5.48
C ASN A 215 -14.44 -10.31 -6.27
N THR A 216 -13.31 -10.34 -5.57
CA THR A 216 -11.97 -10.54 -6.14
C THR A 216 -11.41 -11.91 -5.72
N PRO A 217 -10.42 -12.50 -6.45
CA PRO A 217 -9.83 -13.78 -6.07
C PRO A 217 -9.40 -13.85 -4.59
N MET A 218 -8.75 -12.80 -4.08
CA MET A 218 -8.33 -12.76 -2.68
C MET A 218 -9.50 -12.55 -1.70
N GLY A 219 -10.56 -11.84 -2.11
CA GLY A 219 -11.78 -11.70 -1.31
C GLY A 219 -12.49 -13.05 -1.15
N VAL A 220 -12.63 -13.79 -2.25
CA VAL A 220 -13.20 -15.16 -2.25
C VAL A 220 -12.30 -16.11 -1.45
N THR A 221 -10.99 -16.10 -1.67
CA THR A 221 -10.01 -16.88 -0.88
C THR A 221 -10.18 -16.65 0.61
N ARG A 222 -10.33 -15.39 1.02
CA ARG A 222 -10.53 -15.02 2.41
C ARG A 222 -11.85 -15.56 2.95
N THR A 223 -12.95 -15.46 2.19
CA THR A 223 -14.25 -16.01 2.58
C THR A 223 -14.15 -17.51 2.83
N VAL A 224 -13.54 -18.27 1.91
CA VAL A 224 -13.33 -19.71 2.05
C VAL A 224 -12.53 -20.04 3.30
N ARG A 225 -11.43 -19.37 3.54
CA ARG A 225 -10.50 -19.68 4.65
C ARG A 225 -11.03 -19.26 6.04
N GLU A 226 -11.78 -18.16 6.12
CA GLU A 226 -12.20 -17.58 7.40
C GLU A 226 -13.65 -17.92 7.77
N MET A 227 -14.52 -18.15 6.79
CA MET A 227 -15.96 -18.23 7.00
C MET A 227 -16.59 -19.56 6.61
N LEU A 228 -16.03 -20.29 5.65
CA LEU A 228 -16.58 -21.56 5.20
C LEU A 228 -16.49 -22.61 6.32
N LYS A 229 -17.60 -23.33 6.51
CA LYS A 229 -17.74 -24.37 7.54
C LYS A 229 -18.12 -25.70 6.90
N PRO A 230 -17.75 -26.84 7.49
CA PRO A 230 -18.04 -28.17 6.94
C PRO A 230 -19.55 -28.47 6.74
N TYR A 231 -20.42 -27.76 7.42
CA TYR A 231 -21.88 -27.92 7.32
C TYR A 231 -22.50 -27.05 6.22
N ASN A 232 -21.72 -26.19 5.52
CA ASN A 232 -22.26 -25.40 4.41
C ASN A 232 -22.48 -26.30 3.19
N GLU A 233 -23.71 -26.26 2.64
CA GLU A 233 -24.16 -27.05 1.50
C GLU A 233 -24.12 -26.25 0.20
N VAL A 234 -24.27 -24.90 0.31
CA VAL A 234 -24.24 -24.00 -0.86
C VAL A 234 -23.30 -22.84 -0.57
N PHE A 235 -22.43 -22.54 -1.55
CA PHE A 235 -21.56 -21.37 -1.50
C PHE A 235 -21.85 -20.44 -2.68
N ILE A 236 -22.36 -19.23 -2.40
CA ILE A 236 -22.67 -18.21 -3.41
C ILE A 236 -21.50 -17.23 -3.52
N VAL A 237 -20.88 -17.19 -4.69
CA VAL A 237 -19.68 -16.40 -4.97
C VAL A 237 -20.02 -15.23 -5.89
N GLU A 238 -19.92 -14.00 -5.37
CA GLU A 238 -19.97 -12.81 -6.21
C GLU A 238 -18.63 -12.65 -6.94
N MET A 239 -18.66 -12.54 -8.28
CA MET A 239 -17.49 -12.42 -9.13
C MET A 239 -17.44 -11.05 -9.79
N GLY A 240 -16.37 -10.28 -9.49
CA GLY A 240 -16.14 -8.96 -10.06
C GLY A 240 -15.07 -8.99 -11.14
N ALA A 241 -15.33 -8.34 -12.27
CA ALA A 241 -14.33 -8.14 -13.32
C ALA A 241 -13.98 -6.66 -13.47
N LYS A 242 -12.68 -6.37 -13.56
CA LYS A 242 -12.12 -5.08 -13.97
C LYS A 242 -11.28 -5.23 -15.24
N ASN A 243 -10.78 -6.43 -15.50
CA ASN A 243 -9.96 -6.77 -16.66
C ASN A 243 -10.40 -8.12 -17.24
N VAL A 244 -9.99 -8.38 -18.48
CA VAL A 244 -10.15 -9.69 -19.12
C VAL A 244 -9.40 -10.74 -18.28
N GLY A 245 -10.06 -11.86 -17.97
CA GLY A 245 -9.50 -12.95 -17.18
C GLY A 245 -9.84 -12.94 -15.69
N ASP A 246 -10.30 -11.82 -15.11
CA ASP A 246 -10.61 -11.71 -13.67
C ASP A 246 -11.68 -12.76 -13.22
N ILE A 247 -12.72 -13.00 -14.03
CA ILE A 247 -13.75 -14.01 -13.75
C ILE A 247 -13.15 -15.41 -13.84
N LYS A 248 -12.32 -15.66 -14.87
CA LYS A 248 -11.67 -16.97 -15.03
C LYS A 248 -10.81 -17.31 -13.81
N GLU A 249 -10.06 -16.35 -13.27
CA GLU A 249 -9.24 -16.57 -12.08
C GLU A 249 -10.08 -17.01 -10.87
N ILE A 250 -11.28 -16.42 -10.69
CA ILE A 250 -12.19 -16.83 -9.61
C ILE A 250 -12.81 -18.20 -9.92
N CYS A 251 -13.21 -18.47 -11.17
CA CYS A 251 -13.71 -19.80 -11.57
C CYS A 251 -12.65 -20.89 -11.36
N ASP A 252 -11.38 -20.63 -11.71
CA ASP A 252 -10.27 -21.56 -11.49
C ASP A 252 -9.97 -21.80 -9.98
N LEU A 253 -10.40 -20.88 -9.12
CA LEU A 253 -10.32 -21.03 -7.67
C LEU A 253 -11.44 -21.89 -7.10
N VAL A 254 -12.72 -21.61 -7.46
CA VAL A 254 -13.89 -22.19 -6.78
C VAL A 254 -14.59 -23.28 -7.61
N ASN A 255 -14.32 -23.37 -8.90
CA ASN A 255 -14.94 -24.33 -9.84
C ASN A 255 -16.48 -24.36 -9.71
N PRO A 256 -17.21 -23.27 -10.04
CA PRO A 256 -18.65 -23.20 -9.88
C PRO A 256 -19.36 -24.17 -10.82
N GLN A 257 -20.45 -24.77 -10.37
CA GLN A 257 -21.32 -25.64 -11.18
C GLN A 257 -22.39 -24.82 -11.92
N MET A 258 -22.73 -23.65 -11.41
CA MET A 258 -23.70 -22.70 -11.98
C MET A 258 -23.18 -21.27 -11.89
#